data_9b19275f6ffdfb53b51a5438de597616
#
_entry.id   9b19275f6ffdfb53b51a5438de597616
#
_cell.length_a   1.000
_cell.length_b   1.000
_cell.length_c   1.000
_cell.angle_alpha   90.00
_cell.angle_beta   90.00
_cell.angle_gamma   90.00
#
_symmetry.space_group_name_H-M   'P 1'
#
loop_
_entity.id
_entity.type
_entity.pdbx_description
1 polymer ?
#
loop_
_entity_poly.entity_id
_entity_poly.type
_entity_poly.pdbx_seq_one_letter_code
_entity_poly.pdbx_strand_id
1 'polypeptide(L)'
;MLYQKLLAQVKDVIAIWDPHYQLDCKRLFCEVKTNDIVVEVLTICKGNESKRDIYDFANRILTAIDKKAVPKCMVVVNALKRDRNERFVQVPNWHDRYLIVDDEVYLVGTSMDAQAANSSTFGIKRLTETKDKNIVIDTYVSYRDKIKDVSAPNSNGYKCTVKRGYV
;
A
#
# COMPACT_ATOMS: atom_id res chain seq x y z
N MET A 1 13.93 -4.85 -12.43
CA MET A 1 13.70 -5.37 -11.06
C MET A 1 12.50 -6.30 -11.04
N LEU A 2 12.43 -7.25 -10.10
CA LEU A 2 11.33 -8.21 -10.03
C LEU A 2 9.96 -7.53 -9.80
N TYR A 3 9.87 -6.54 -8.92
CA TYR A 3 8.65 -5.74 -8.71
C TYR A 3 8.09 -5.12 -9.97
N GLN A 4 8.94 -4.49 -10.76
CA GLN A 4 8.51 -3.82 -11.99
C GLN A 4 7.86 -4.83 -12.93
N LYS A 5 8.41 -6.04 -13.01
CA LYS A 5 7.82 -7.12 -13.83
C LYS A 5 6.46 -7.56 -13.27
N LEU A 6 6.33 -7.67 -11.95
CA LEU A 6 5.04 -8.01 -11.31
C LEU A 6 4.00 -6.93 -11.56
N LEU A 7 4.37 -5.65 -11.35
CA LEU A 7 3.44 -4.53 -11.54
C LEU A 7 3.10 -4.28 -13.01
N ALA A 8 3.97 -4.66 -13.94
CA ALA A 8 3.66 -4.62 -15.38
C ALA A 8 2.59 -5.65 -15.81
N GLN A 9 2.37 -6.69 -15.03
CA GLN A 9 1.43 -7.79 -15.33
C GLN A 9 0.11 -7.67 -14.57
N VAL A 10 -0.04 -6.67 -13.70
CA VAL A 10 -1.27 -6.45 -12.94
C VAL A 10 -2.46 -6.22 -13.87
N LYS A 11 -3.62 -6.73 -13.50
CA LYS A 11 -4.88 -6.58 -14.24
C LYS A 11 -5.83 -5.59 -13.60
N ASP A 12 -6.03 -5.69 -12.29
CA ASP A 12 -7.07 -4.95 -11.59
C ASP A 12 -6.56 -4.21 -10.36
N VAL A 13 -5.86 -4.89 -9.45
CA VAL A 13 -5.51 -4.37 -8.12
C VAL A 13 -4.05 -4.60 -7.76
N ILE A 14 -3.46 -3.55 -7.19
CA ILE A 14 -2.21 -3.63 -6.45
C ILE A 14 -2.52 -3.25 -5.01
N ALA A 15 -2.28 -4.13 -4.04
CA ALA A 15 -2.33 -3.77 -2.64
C ALA A 15 -0.94 -3.90 -2.01
N ILE A 16 -0.52 -2.87 -1.32
CA ILE A 16 0.75 -2.80 -0.62
C ILE A 16 0.48 -2.70 0.87
N TRP A 17 1.00 -3.66 1.61
CA TRP A 17 1.00 -3.64 3.06
C TRP A 17 2.44 -3.40 3.54
N ASP A 18 2.76 -2.15 3.85
CA ASP A 18 4.07 -1.75 4.35
C ASP A 18 3.89 -0.76 5.52
N PRO A 19 4.46 -1.04 6.71
CA PRO A 19 4.38 -0.14 7.86
C PRO A 19 5.10 1.20 7.63
N HIS A 20 5.88 1.31 6.57
CA HIS A 20 6.60 2.51 6.19
C HIS A 20 6.01 3.12 4.92
N TYR A 21 5.33 4.26 5.05
CA TYR A 21 4.71 4.94 3.90
C TYR A 21 5.69 5.73 3.00
N GLN A 22 6.98 5.59 3.20
CA GLN A 22 8.03 6.22 2.40
C GLN A 22 8.41 5.34 1.20
N LEU A 23 7.44 5.12 0.30
CA LEU A 23 7.70 4.36 -0.91
C LEU A 23 8.43 5.22 -1.95
N ASP A 24 9.38 4.63 -2.68
CA ASP A 24 9.87 5.20 -3.93
C ASP A 24 8.81 5.00 -5.03
N CYS A 25 7.81 5.88 -5.03
CA CYS A 25 6.65 5.76 -5.91
C CYS A 25 7.05 5.70 -7.39
N LYS A 26 8.06 6.46 -7.80
CA LYS A 26 8.50 6.48 -9.20
C LYS A 26 9.06 5.14 -9.64
N ARG A 27 9.91 4.53 -8.81
CA ARG A 27 10.52 3.23 -9.14
C ARG A 27 9.51 2.09 -9.10
N LEU A 28 8.56 2.15 -8.18
CA LEU A 28 7.57 1.09 -8.03
C LEU A 28 6.54 1.10 -9.16
N PHE A 29 5.98 2.25 -9.47
CA PHE A 29 4.77 2.34 -10.31
C PHE A 29 5.03 2.74 -11.76
N CYS A 30 6.27 3.02 -12.17
CA CYS A 30 6.57 3.45 -13.54
C CYS A 30 6.22 2.40 -14.62
N GLU A 31 6.15 1.12 -14.26
CA GLU A 31 5.86 0.03 -15.20
C GLU A 31 4.38 -0.39 -15.22
N VAL A 32 3.53 0.24 -14.40
CA VAL A 32 2.09 -0.02 -14.44
C VAL A 32 1.52 0.48 -15.77
N LYS A 33 0.85 -0.40 -16.51
CA LYS A 33 0.30 -0.13 -17.85
C LYS A 33 -1.21 -0.37 -17.95
N THR A 34 -1.78 -1.04 -16.96
CA THR A 34 -3.19 -1.40 -16.94
C THR A 34 -4.04 -0.19 -16.63
N ASN A 35 -4.98 0.11 -17.52
CA ASN A 35 -5.96 1.18 -17.30
C ASN A 35 -7.05 0.73 -16.30
N ASP A 36 -7.65 1.68 -15.59
CA ASP A 36 -8.68 1.46 -14.57
C ASP A 36 -8.20 0.64 -13.37
N ILE A 37 -6.93 0.80 -13.02
CA ILE A 37 -6.31 0.09 -11.91
C ILE A 37 -6.64 0.75 -10.57
N VAL A 38 -6.76 -0.09 -9.54
CA VAL A 38 -6.82 0.33 -8.14
C VAL A 38 -5.50 0.03 -7.44
N VAL A 39 -4.91 1.05 -6.82
CA VAL A 39 -3.73 0.90 -5.96
C VAL A 39 -4.16 1.19 -4.54
N GLU A 40 -4.06 0.18 -3.69
CA GLU A 40 -4.31 0.32 -2.24
C GLU A 40 -3.00 0.26 -1.46
N VAL A 41 -2.86 1.11 -0.46
CA VAL A 41 -1.74 1.07 0.49
C VAL A 41 -2.29 0.99 1.91
N LEU A 42 -1.81 0.03 2.67
CA LEU A 42 -2.03 -0.06 4.11
C LEU A 42 -0.70 0.22 4.82
N THR A 43 -0.68 1.26 5.63
CA THR A 43 0.53 1.74 6.31
C THR A 43 0.24 2.22 7.73
N ILE A 44 1.27 2.66 8.45
CA ILE A 44 1.15 3.14 9.82
C ILE A 44 1.68 4.59 9.90
N CYS A 45 0.89 5.48 10.49
CA CYS A 45 1.34 6.82 10.86
C CYS A 45 2.36 6.75 12.00
N LYS A 46 3.51 7.42 11.83
CA LYS A 46 4.58 7.43 12.84
C LYS A 46 4.35 8.42 13.99
N GLY A 47 3.30 9.21 13.94
CA GLY A 47 2.84 10.02 15.08
C GLY A 47 2.52 11.49 14.80
N ASN A 48 3.18 12.14 13.86
CA ASN A 48 2.98 13.56 13.56
C ASN A 48 2.34 13.82 12.22
N GLU A 49 2.04 12.75 11.46
CA GLU A 49 1.46 12.88 10.14
C GLU A 49 0.01 13.35 10.23
N SER A 50 -0.30 14.35 9.41
CA SER A 50 -1.65 14.86 9.22
C SER A 50 -2.37 14.13 8.09
N LYS A 51 -3.68 14.33 8.00
CA LYS A 51 -4.47 13.88 6.83
C LYS A 51 -3.89 14.41 5.51
N ARG A 52 -3.34 15.62 5.53
CA ARG A 52 -2.72 16.24 4.35
C ARG A 52 -1.49 15.48 3.91
N ASP A 53 -0.63 15.05 4.84
CA ASP A 53 0.58 14.27 4.50
C ASP A 53 0.22 12.95 3.82
N ILE A 54 -0.84 12.29 4.28
CA ILE A 54 -1.34 11.05 3.69
C ILE A 54 -1.96 11.32 2.32
N TYR A 55 -2.66 12.43 2.14
CA TYR A 55 -3.20 12.85 0.86
C TYR A 55 -2.09 13.16 -0.15
N ASP A 56 -1.05 13.88 0.28
CA ASP A 56 0.13 14.17 -0.55
C ASP A 56 0.87 12.90 -0.95
N PHE A 57 0.94 11.92 -0.05
CA PHE A 57 1.50 10.61 -0.36
C PHE A 57 0.67 9.86 -1.42
N ALA A 58 -0.65 9.83 -1.29
CA ALA A 58 -1.53 9.23 -2.29
C ALA A 58 -1.37 9.90 -3.67
N ASN A 59 -1.24 11.23 -3.70
CA ASN A 59 -0.99 11.97 -4.95
C ASN A 59 0.38 11.66 -5.57
N ARG A 60 1.41 11.44 -4.76
CA ARG A 60 2.73 11.00 -5.28
C ARG A 60 2.63 9.66 -6.00
N ILE A 61 1.88 8.70 -5.44
CA ILE A 61 1.63 7.42 -6.10
C ILE A 61 0.90 7.65 -7.44
N LEU A 62 -0.21 8.39 -7.41
CA LEU A 62 -1.00 8.67 -8.61
C LEU A 62 -0.16 9.35 -9.71
N THR A 63 0.71 10.28 -9.32
CA THR A 63 1.59 11.00 -10.25
C THR A 63 2.70 10.11 -10.82
N ALA A 64 3.15 9.11 -10.05
CA ALA A 64 4.18 8.18 -10.50
C ALA A 64 3.68 7.21 -11.58
N ILE A 65 2.38 6.96 -11.63
CA ILE A 65 1.74 6.15 -12.68
C ILE A 65 1.60 6.99 -13.94
N ASP A 66 2.16 6.53 -15.06
CA ASP A 66 2.15 7.27 -16.33
C ASP A 66 0.71 7.58 -16.78
N LYS A 67 0.38 8.86 -16.85
CA LYS A 67 -0.94 9.35 -17.25
C LYS A 67 -1.32 8.95 -18.68
N LYS A 68 -0.35 8.81 -19.58
CA LYS A 68 -0.60 8.45 -20.98
C LYS A 68 -0.92 6.97 -21.11
N ALA A 69 -0.20 6.12 -20.37
CA ALA A 69 -0.41 4.68 -20.36
C ALA A 69 -1.65 4.27 -19.53
N VAL A 70 -1.91 4.98 -18.43
CA VAL A 70 -2.98 4.70 -17.48
C VAL A 70 -3.82 5.95 -17.24
N PRO A 71 -4.71 6.34 -18.17
CA PRO A 71 -5.54 7.53 -18.03
C PRO A 71 -6.55 7.45 -16.88
N LYS A 72 -6.95 6.24 -16.47
CA LYS A 72 -7.89 6.01 -15.37
C LYS A 72 -7.23 5.19 -14.26
N CYS A 73 -7.17 5.75 -13.06
CA CYS A 73 -6.52 5.13 -11.91
C CYS A 73 -7.10 5.66 -10.60
N MET A 74 -7.26 4.78 -9.63
CA MET A 74 -7.62 5.13 -8.24
C MET A 74 -6.50 4.72 -7.29
N VAL A 75 -6.14 5.61 -6.38
CA VAL A 75 -5.20 5.32 -5.30
C VAL A 75 -5.90 5.52 -3.97
N VAL A 76 -5.88 4.51 -3.12
CA VAL A 76 -6.44 4.51 -1.77
C VAL A 76 -5.32 4.29 -0.77
N VAL A 77 -5.10 5.22 0.13
CA VAL A 77 -4.14 5.06 1.23
C VAL A 77 -4.90 4.93 2.54
N ASN A 78 -4.68 3.83 3.22
CA ASN A 78 -5.19 3.53 4.54
C ASN A 78 -4.03 3.60 5.54
N ALA A 79 -3.99 4.66 6.36
CA ALA A 79 -2.93 4.90 7.32
C ALA A 79 -3.45 4.76 8.75
N LEU A 80 -3.05 3.69 9.45
CA LEU A 80 -3.43 3.45 10.85
C LEU A 80 -2.65 4.40 11.77
N LYS A 81 -3.33 5.02 12.72
CA LYS A 81 -2.67 5.78 13.79
C LYS A 81 -2.17 4.83 14.86
N ARG A 82 -0.92 5.04 15.30
CA ARG A 82 -0.47 4.50 16.58
C ARG A 82 -1.05 5.36 17.68
N ASP A 83 -2.00 4.83 18.44
CA ASP A 83 -2.36 5.46 19.69
C ASP A 83 -1.26 5.22 20.73
N ARG A 84 -0.62 6.31 21.16
CA ARG A 84 0.44 6.23 22.19
C ARG A 84 -0.13 5.95 23.58
N ASN A 85 -1.41 6.17 23.80
CA ASN A 85 -2.06 6.09 25.11
C ASN A 85 -2.88 4.82 25.30
N GLU A 86 -3.31 4.16 24.22
CA GLU A 86 -4.02 2.90 24.31
C GLU A 86 -3.03 1.73 24.22
N ARG A 87 -2.75 1.13 25.35
CA ARG A 87 -1.98 -0.13 25.48
C ARG A 87 -2.58 -1.32 24.71
N PHE A 88 -3.67 -1.13 23.98
CA PHE A 88 -4.52 -2.17 23.41
C PHE A 88 -4.93 -2.00 21.95
N VAL A 89 -4.62 -0.91 21.26
CA VAL A 89 -4.61 -1.00 19.81
C VAL A 89 -3.31 -1.71 19.47
N GLN A 90 -3.38 -3.02 19.49
CA GLN A 90 -2.39 -3.86 18.86
C GLN A 90 -2.40 -3.52 17.37
N VAL A 91 -1.70 -2.45 17.01
CA VAL A 91 -1.05 -2.41 15.73
C VAL A 91 0.00 -3.51 15.89
N PRO A 92 -0.17 -4.67 15.27
CA PRO A 92 0.81 -5.73 15.41
C PRO A 92 2.17 -5.14 15.10
N ASN A 93 3.22 -5.67 15.69
CA ASN A 93 4.57 -5.43 15.23
C ASN A 93 4.66 -5.99 13.80
N TRP A 94 4.18 -5.21 12.84
CA TRP A 94 4.26 -5.57 11.44
C TRP A 94 5.71 -5.42 11.00
N HIS A 95 6.44 -6.48 11.14
CA HIS A 95 7.76 -6.60 10.52
C HIS A 95 7.64 -7.13 9.09
N ASP A 96 6.58 -7.87 8.82
CA ASP A 96 6.31 -8.44 7.51
C ASP A 96 5.66 -7.41 6.60
N ARG A 97 6.06 -7.44 5.34
CA ARG A 97 5.54 -6.60 4.28
C ARG A 97 5.02 -7.48 3.18
N TYR A 98 3.89 -7.10 2.63
CA TYR A 98 3.27 -7.88 1.56
C TYR A 98 2.95 -6.99 0.36
N LEU A 99 3.14 -7.57 -0.81
CA LEU A 99 2.62 -7.06 -2.07
C LEU A 99 1.55 -8.05 -2.55
N ILE A 100 0.35 -7.55 -2.78
CA ILE A 100 -0.76 -8.31 -3.33
C ILE A 100 -1.01 -7.75 -4.73
N VAL A 101 -0.90 -8.61 -5.75
CA VAL A 101 -1.15 -8.26 -7.15
C VAL A 101 -2.29 -9.16 -7.63
N ASP A 102 -3.43 -8.54 -7.88
CA ASP A 102 -4.69 -9.25 -8.13
C ASP A 102 -4.99 -10.23 -6.95
N ASP A 103 -4.89 -11.52 -7.16
CA ASP A 103 -5.09 -12.58 -6.17
C ASP A 103 -3.78 -13.28 -5.71
N GLU A 104 -2.64 -12.76 -6.17
CA GLU A 104 -1.33 -13.30 -5.81
C GLU A 104 -0.69 -12.52 -4.67
N VAL A 105 -0.15 -13.23 -3.68
CA VAL A 105 0.48 -12.65 -2.49
C VAL A 105 1.97 -12.91 -2.48
N TYR A 106 2.73 -11.86 -2.25
CA TYR A 106 4.18 -11.89 -2.15
C TYR A 106 4.64 -11.34 -0.81
N LEU A 107 5.44 -12.13 -0.08
CA LEU A 107 6.17 -11.66 1.09
C LEU A 107 7.40 -10.88 0.62
N VAL A 108 7.60 -9.71 1.21
CA VAL A 108 8.67 -8.78 0.86
C VAL A 108 9.63 -8.65 2.03
N GLY A 109 10.88 -9.05 1.83
CA GLY A 109 11.87 -9.16 2.90
C GLY A 109 12.39 -7.83 3.46
N THR A 110 12.22 -6.71 2.72
CA THR A 110 12.68 -5.37 3.14
C THR A 110 11.64 -4.31 2.81
N SER A 111 11.79 -3.09 3.38
CA SER A 111 10.92 -1.97 3.03
C SER A 111 10.96 -1.67 1.53
N MET A 112 9.81 -1.32 0.97
CA MET A 112 9.67 -0.91 -0.43
C MET A 112 10.08 0.55 -0.66
N ASP A 113 10.88 1.12 0.23
CA ASP A 113 11.41 2.47 0.10
C ASP A 113 12.67 2.53 -0.79
N ALA A 114 13.16 3.73 -1.05
CA ALA A 114 14.33 3.98 -1.89
C ALA A 114 15.62 3.33 -1.35
N GLN A 115 15.74 3.14 -0.03
CA GLN A 115 16.92 2.54 0.59
C GLN A 115 16.95 1.03 0.32
N ALA A 116 15.80 0.38 0.43
CA ALA A 116 15.67 -1.04 0.11
C ALA A 116 15.96 -1.34 -1.37
N ALA A 117 15.62 -0.42 -2.27
CA ALA A 117 15.88 -0.56 -3.69
C ALA A 117 17.37 -0.62 -4.04
N ASN A 118 18.25 -0.13 -3.18
CA ASN A 118 19.70 -0.14 -3.34
C ASN A 118 20.38 -1.29 -2.58
N SER A 119 19.65 -2.05 -1.76
CA SER A 119 20.22 -3.19 -1.04
C SER A 119 20.29 -4.42 -1.95
N SER A 120 21.41 -5.09 -1.96
CA SER A 120 21.64 -6.33 -2.73
C SER A 120 20.92 -7.56 -2.16
N THR A 121 20.27 -7.42 -1.00
CA THR A 121 19.65 -8.52 -0.24
C THR A 121 18.12 -8.48 -0.27
N PHE A 122 17.55 -7.95 -1.33
CA PHE A 122 16.13 -7.82 -1.49
C PHE A 122 15.50 -9.14 -1.96
N GLY A 123 14.70 -9.76 -1.09
CA GLY A 123 13.99 -10.99 -1.39
C GLY A 123 12.48 -10.78 -1.53
N ILE A 124 11.89 -11.30 -2.59
CA ILE A 124 10.45 -11.47 -2.74
C ILE A 124 10.16 -12.96 -2.81
N LYS A 125 9.23 -13.43 -1.98
CA LYS A 125 8.76 -14.80 -1.98
C LYS A 125 7.26 -14.83 -2.27
N ARG A 126 6.86 -15.49 -3.37
CA ARG A 126 5.45 -15.76 -3.63
C ARG A 126 4.93 -16.79 -2.64
N LEU A 127 3.77 -16.53 -2.05
CA LEU A 127 3.05 -17.52 -1.27
C LEU A 127 2.29 -18.45 -2.22
N THR A 128 2.52 -19.73 -2.11
CA THR A 128 1.90 -20.76 -2.98
C THR A 128 0.72 -21.43 -2.33
N GLU A 129 0.77 -21.58 -1.02
CA GLU A 129 -0.29 -22.24 -0.25
C GLU A 129 -1.52 -21.35 -0.12
N THR A 130 -2.68 -21.84 -0.56
CA THR A 130 -3.95 -21.10 -0.51
C THR A 130 -4.29 -20.63 0.91
N LYS A 131 -4.01 -21.47 1.92
CA LYS A 131 -4.23 -21.14 3.33
C LYS A 131 -3.43 -19.91 3.75
N ASP A 132 -2.15 -19.86 3.38
CA ASP A 132 -1.27 -18.75 3.76
C ASP A 132 -1.67 -17.45 3.04
N LYS A 133 -2.03 -17.53 1.76
CA LYS A 133 -2.57 -16.39 1.00
C LYS A 133 -3.83 -15.83 1.66
N ASN A 134 -4.78 -16.68 2.01
CA ASN A 134 -6.04 -16.27 2.63
C ASN A 134 -5.80 -15.62 3.99
N ILE A 135 -4.90 -16.14 4.82
CA ILE A 135 -4.54 -15.52 6.10
C ILE A 135 -4.04 -14.08 5.89
N VAL A 136 -3.16 -13.86 4.92
CA VAL A 136 -2.63 -12.52 4.63
C VAL A 136 -3.74 -11.59 4.13
N ILE A 137 -4.55 -12.04 3.18
CA ILE A 137 -5.64 -11.23 2.60
C ILE A 137 -6.68 -10.89 3.67
N ASP A 138 -7.14 -11.85 4.47
CA ASP A 138 -8.13 -11.64 5.52
C ASP A 138 -7.60 -10.68 6.59
N THR A 139 -6.33 -10.83 6.95
CA THR A 139 -5.66 -9.93 7.90
C THR A 139 -5.57 -8.51 7.33
N TYR A 140 -5.15 -8.36 6.07
CA TYR A 140 -5.11 -7.07 5.37
C TYR A 140 -6.48 -6.38 5.39
N VAL A 141 -7.53 -7.09 4.98
CA VAL A 141 -8.91 -6.59 4.96
C VAL A 141 -9.36 -6.19 6.35
N SER A 142 -9.10 -7.01 7.37
CA SER A 142 -9.43 -6.71 8.75
C SER A 142 -8.79 -5.40 9.25
N TYR A 143 -7.54 -5.13 8.91
CA TYR A 143 -6.89 -3.87 9.29
C TYR A 143 -7.38 -2.68 8.47
N ARG A 144 -7.55 -2.84 7.16
CA ARG A 144 -8.12 -1.81 6.29
C ARG A 144 -9.48 -1.34 6.79
N ASP A 145 -10.33 -2.27 7.16
CA ASP A 145 -11.72 -1.98 7.55
C ASP A 145 -11.85 -1.42 8.99
N LYS A 146 -10.79 -1.50 9.80
CA LYS A 146 -10.71 -0.81 11.10
C LYS A 146 -10.61 0.70 10.97
N ILE A 147 -10.17 1.21 9.83
CA ILE A 147 -10.09 2.64 9.56
C ILE A 147 -11.49 3.13 9.23
N LYS A 148 -12.25 3.53 10.26
CA LYS A 148 -13.55 4.17 10.11
C LYS A 148 -13.39 5.55 9.50
N ASP A 149 -14.45 6.00 8.83
CA ASP A 149 -14.47 7.23 8.04
C ASP A 149 -13.80 8.41 8.75
N VAL A 150 -12.98 9.13 8.01
CA VAL A 150 -11.95 10.08 8.41
C VAL A 150 -12.50 11.39 8.98
N SER A 151 -13.79 11.59 8.97
CA SER A 151 -14.45 12.80 9.51
C SER A 151 -14.68 12.76 11.03
N ALA A 152 -14.48 11.59 11.68
CA ALA A 152 -14.68 11.47 13.12
C ALA A 152 -13.42 11.90 13.91
N PRO A 153 -13.55 12.70 14.97
CA PRO A 153 -12.43 13.17 15.78
C PRO A 153 -11.63 12.07 16.49
N ASN A 154 -12.15 10.86 16.55
CA ASN A 154 -11.52 9.68 17.17
C ASN A 154 -11.24 8.56 16.16
N SER A 155 -10.92 8.88 14.92
CA SER A 155 -10.62 7.85 13.92
C SER A 155 -9.30 7.14 14.21
N ASN A 156 -9.28 5.81 14.09
CA ASN A 156 -8.09 4.98 14.27
C ASN A 156 -7.05 5.15 13.14
N GLY A 157 -7.28 6.10 12.24
CA GLY A 157 -6.38 6.33 11.11
C GLY A 157 -6.93 7.34 10.11
N TYR A 158 -6.26 7.39 8.96
CA TYR A 158 -6.67 8.21 7.82
C TYR A 158 -6.90 7.32 6.61
N LYS A 159 -8.03 7.52 5.93
CA LYS A 159 -8.28 6.96 4.60
C LYS A 159 -8.31 8.11 3.60
N CYS A 160 -7.41 8.09 2.64
CA CYS A 160 -7.32 9.07 1.58
C CYS A 160 -7.50 8.39 0.23
N THR A 161 -8.40 8.91 -0.59
CA THR A 161 -8.61 8.43 -1.95
C THR A 161 -8.34 9.56 -2.92
N VAL A 162 -7.47 9.31 -3.90
CA VAL A 162 -7.24 10.18 -5.04
C VAL A 162 -7.50 9.39 -6.31
N LYS A 163 -8.03 10.06 -7.33
CA LYS A 163 -8.41 9.39 -8.58
C LYS A 163 -8.19 10.28 -9.78
N ARG A 164 -7.95 9.64 -10.90
CA ARG A 164 -7.79 10.27 -12.21
C ARG A 164 -8.65 9.55 -13.24
N GLY A 165 -9.33 10.31 -14.11
CA GLY A 165 -10.14 9.74 -15.19
C GLY A 165 -11.51 9.20 -14.79
N TYR A 166 -11.96 9.42 -13.56
CA TYR A 166 -13.33 9.15 -13.13
C TYR A 166 -14.14 10.45 -13.22
N VAL A 167 -15.25 10.38 -13.89
CA VAL A 167 -16.22 11.47 -14.00
C VAL A 167 -17.13 11.48 -12.77
#